data_6a34855ea6906419b0204d07caf8dfdb
#
_entry.id   6a34855ea6906419b0204d07caf8dfdb
#
_cell.length_a   1.000
_cell.length_b   1.000
_cell.length_c   1.000
_cell.angle_alpha   90.00
_cell.angle_beta   90.00
_cell.angle_gamma   90.00
#
_symmetry.space_group_name_H-M   'P 1'
#
loop_
_entity.id
_entity.type
_entity.pdbx_description
1 polymer ?
#
loop_
_entity_poly.entity_id
_entity_poly.type
_entity_poly.pdbx_seq_one_letter_code
_entity_poly.pdbx_strand_id
1 'polypeptide(L)'
;LSKKNNMLILIDLDGTLLDSDSKLSERNKIAVNKMIELGNYIAIATGRNYKEAKTLTKDINSSAIISSNGSHIVDWDGQTIVDNSMDKNLAKKITNILNNYNGIRYYFTSADEIITENKLSFLKKFILSSKSSERMTFFEKIKKAIKVYKHFNSMNINSAKNYQAYFDKNNFSIHKFFAIGKVEDIAKAKMELSNNLSEYLKITSSGDNNLEINSKNISKGKALEFILENTKIDPIITLAFGDSGNDVELFDKADFSVVMENSELKELHQKANLKTSSNNQNGVALVLEKIIDNENFLFN
;
A
#
# COMPACT_ATOMS: atom_id res chain seq x y z
N LEU A 1 -1.40 -37.56 -9.41
CA LEU A 1 -0.99 -36.16 -9.24
C LEU A 1 -1.56 -35.70 -7.90
N SER A 2 -0.72 -35.59 -6.85
CA SER A 2 -1.12 -35.04 -5.56
C SER A 2 -1.71 -33.65 -5.78
N LYS A 3 -2.89 -33.36 -5.23
CA LYS A 3 -3.37 -31.98 -5.11
C LYS A 3 -2.26 -31.23 -4.34
N LYS A 4 -1.49 -30.40 -5.03
CA LYS A 4 -0.58 -29.48 -4.37
C LYS A 4 -1.44 -28.57 -3.51
N ASN A 5 -1.09 -28.44 -2.25
CA ASN A 5 -1.73 -27.52 -1.31
C ASN A 5 -1.34 -26.09 -1.73
N ASN A 6 -2.05 -25.51 -2.70
CA ASN A 6 -1.77 -24.18 -3.20
C ASN A 6 -2.26 -23.16 -2.17
N MET A 7 -1.36 -22.28 -1.73
CA MET A 7 -1.69 -21.16 -0.86
C MET A 7 -1.88 -19.89 -1.69
N LEU A 8 -2.72 -18.98 -1.21
CA LEU A 8 -2.73 -17.59 -1.64
C LEU A 8 -2.00 -16.76 -0.58
N ILE A 9 -0.85 -16.19 -0.93
CA ILE A 9 0.00 -15.43 -0.03
C ILE A 9 -0.09 -13.95 -0.40
N LEU A 10 -0.66 -13.16 0.51
CA LEU A 10 -0.79 -11.71 0.36
C LEU A 10 0.31 -11.02 1.15
N ILE A 11 1.07 -10.17 0.48
CA ILE A 11 2.24 -9.52 1.07
C ILE A 11 2.13 -8.01 0.90
N ASP A 12 2.11 -7.27 2.01
CA ASP A 12 2.26 -5.82 1.97
C ASP A 12 3.67 -5.43 1.51
N LEU A 13 3.84 -4.21 1.01
CA LEU A 13 5.12 -3.71 0.50
C LEU A 13 5.92 -2.94 1.56
N ASP A 14 5.39 -1.79 1.99
CA ASP A 14 6.15 -0.84 2.79
C ASP A 14 6.18 -1.27 4.26
N GLY A 15 7.37 -1.50 4.80
CA GLY A 15 7.52 -2.03 6.16
C GLY A 15 7.36 -3.55 6.24
N THR A 16 7.06 -4.23 5.13
CA THR A 16 6.85 -5.69 5.07
C THR A 16 7.81 -6.35 4.08
N LEU A 17 7.53 -6.31 2.78
CA LEU A 17 8.37 -6.97 1.76
C LEU A 17 9.62 -6.15 1.41
N LEU A 18 9.48 -4.82 1.42
CA LEU A 18 10.54 -3.88 1.09
C LEU A 18 11.29 -3.45 2.36
N ASP A 19 12.60 -3.22 2.22
CA ASP A 19 13.43 -2.64 3.27
C ASP A 19 13.08 -1.14 3.52
N SER A 20 13.70 -0.53 4.52
CA SER A 20 13.53 0.90 4.85
C SER A 20 13.99 1.85 3.73
N ASP A 21 14.69 1.35 2.73
CA ASP A 21 15.09 2.06 1.53
C ASP A 21 14.12 1.85 0.36
N SER A 22 12.98 1.20 0.60
CA SER A 22 11.98 0.79 -0.40
C SER A 22 12.58 -0.10 -1.50
N LYS A 23 13.45 -1.04 -1.13
CA LYS A 23 14.05 -2.01 -2.05
C LYS A 23 13.60 -3.42 -1.70
N LEU A 24 13.33 -4.21 -2.71
CA LEU A 24 13.17 -5.65 -2.57
C LEU A 24 14.53 -6.29 -2.35
N SER A 25 14.74 -6.95 -1.22
CA SER A 25 15.96 -7.67 -0.93
C SER A 25 16.09 -8.94 -1.78
N GLU A 26 17.29 -9.35 -2.07
CA GLU A 26 17.53 -10.57 -2.84
C GLU A 26 16.94 -11.81 -2.16
N ARG A 27 17.04 -11.90 -0.82
CA ARG A 27 16.50 -13.03 -0.05
C ARG A 27 14.97 -13.09 -0.11
N ASN A 28 14.28 -11.95 0.08
CA ASN A 28 12.82 -11.90 -0.06
C ASN A 28 12.40 -12.26 -1.49
N LYS A 29 13.10 -11.76 -2.51
CA LYS A 29 12.84 -12.08 -3.92
C LYS A 29 12.95 -13.59 -4.19
N ILE A 30 14.03 -14.22 -3.73
CA ILE A 30 14.26 -15.65 -3.92
C ILE A 30 13.16 -16.48 -3.24
N ALA A 31 12.84 -16.17 -1.98
CA ALA A 31 11.83 -16.91 -1.22
C ALA A 31 10.44 -16.80 -1.85
N VAL A 32 10.03 -15.58 -2.26
CA VAL A 32 8.74 -15.34 -2.94
C VAL A 32 8.67 -16.08 -4.28
N ASN A 33 9.71 -15.97 -5.12
CA ASN A 33 9.74 -16.67 -6.40
C ASN A 33 9.75 -18.20 -6.21
N LYS A 34 10.39 -18.71 -5.16
CA LYS A 34 10.35 -20.14 -4.83
C LYS A 34 8.95 -20.61 -4.48
N MET A 35 8.16 -19.82 -3.74
CA MET A 35 6.76 -20.15 -3.48
C MET A 35 5.93 -20.19 -4.77
N ILE A 36 6.18 -19.29 -5.73
CA ILE A 36 5.52 -19.33 -7.05
C ILE A 36 5.90 -20.63 -7.82
N GLU A 37 7.18 -20.99 -7.84
CA GLU A 37 7.65 -22.23 -8.48
C GLU A 37 7.01 -23.49 -7.88
N LEU A 38 6.70 -23.46 -6.57
CA LEU A 38 5.99 -24.53 -5.88
C LEU A 38 4.47 -24.55 -6.17
N GLY A 39 3.97 -23.58 -6.96
CA GLY A 39 2.59 -23.52 -7.41
C GLY A 39 1.66 -22.72 -6.50
N ASN A 40 2.22 -21.92 -5.59
CA ASN A 40 1.44 -20.99 -4.78
C ASN A 40 1.13 -19.69 -5.52
N TYR A 41 0.05 -19.03 -5.13
CA TYR A 41 -0.35 -17.73 -5.66
C TYR A 41 0.21 -16.62 -4.78
N ILE A 42 0.84 -15.62 -5.39
CA ILE A 42 1.32 -14.42 -4.70
C ILE A 42 0.43 -13.25 -5.09
N ALA A 43 0.00 -12.47 -4.12
CA ALA A 43 -0.67 -11.18 -4.31
C ALA A 43 0.04 -10.10 -3.49
N ILE A 44 0.48 -9.04 -4.16
CA ILE A 44 1.05 -7.85 -3.52
C ILE A 44 -0.11 -6.95 -3.11
N ALA A 45 -0.24 -6.63 -1.82
CA ALA A 45 -1.34 -5.83 -1.28
C ALA A 45 -0.83 -4.53 -0.66
N THR A 46 -1.00 -3.39 -1.34
CA THR A 46 -0.33 -2.14 -0.96
C THR A 46 -1.22 -0.90 -1.05
N GLY A 47 -0.89 0.12 -0.24
CA GLY A 47 -1.45 1.47 -0.38
C GLY A 47 -0.87 2.27 -1.57
N ARG A 48 0.20 1.78 -2.22
CA ARG A 48 0.77 2.41 -3.42
C ARG A 48 -0.14 2.24 -4.63
N ASN A 49 0.03 3.09 -5.66
CA ASN A 49 -0.64 2.89 -6.93
C ASN A 49 -0.06 1.68 -7.68
N TYR A 50 -0.78 1.20 -8.70
CA TYR A 50 -0.40 0.02 -9.47
C TYR A 50 0.97 0.14 -10.13
N LYS A 51 1.25 1.26 -10.78
CA LYS A 51 2.51 1.48 -11.50
C LYS A 51 3.73 1.46 -10.57
N GLU A 52 3.60 2.07 -9.39
CA GLU A 52 4.65 2.03 -8.36
C GLU A 52 4.85 0.61 -7.85
N ALA A 53 3.77 -0.09 -7.46
CA ALA A 53 3.82 -1.46 -6.98
C ALA A 53 4.47 -2.38 -8.01
N LYS A 54 4.03 -2.34 -9.26
CA LYS A 54 4.58 -3.12 -10.38
C LYS A 54 6.07 -2.85 -10.61
N THR A 55 6.49 -1.59 -10.50
CA THR A 55 7.91 -1.23 -10.68
C THR A 55 8.78 -1.80 -9.57
N LEU A 56 8.32 -1.76 -8.32
CA LEU A 56 9.06 -2.24 -7.15
C LEU A 56 9.12 -3.77 -7.08
N THR A 57 8.14 -4.45 -7.65
CA THR A 57 8.02 -5.92 -7.65
C THR A 57 8.30 -6.57 -9.00
N LYS A 58 8.92 -5.83 -9.93
CA LYS A 58 9.22 -6.30 -11.30
C LYS A 58 10.04 -7.60 -11.37
N ASP A 59 10.80 -7.89 -10.30
CA ASP A 59 11.64 -9.08 -10.19
C ASP A 59 10.91 -10.26 -9.51
N ILE A 60 9.61 -10.13 -9.21
CA ILE A 60 8.72 -11.21 -8.81
C ILE A 60 8.04 -11.76 -10.07
N ASN A 61 8.19 -13.08 -10.30
CA ASN A 61 7.88 -13.71 -11.59
C ASN A 61 6.40 -13.63 -11.98
N SER A 62 5.49 -13.88 -11.04
CA SER A 62 4.05 -13.81 -11.28
C SER A 62 3.34 -13.44 -9.99
N SER A 63 2.66 -12.29 -9.99
CA SER A 63 1.90 -11.85 -8.84
C SER A 63 0.68 -11.05 -9.26
N ALA A 64 -0.44 -11.24 -8.57
CA ALA A 64 -1.51 -10.24 -8.59
C ALA A 64 -1.08 -8.99 -7.85
N ILE A 65 -1.64 -7.84 -8.20
CA ILE A 65 -1.35 -6.57 -7.53
C ILE A 65 -2.65 -5.93 -7.06
N ILE A 66 -2.81 -5.88 -5.75
CA ILE A 66 -3.86 -5.15 -5.03
C ILE A 66 -3.29 -3.79 -4.66
N SER A 67 -3.61 -2.76 -5.43
CA SER A 67 -3.07 -1.40 -5.27
C SER A 67 -4.10 -0.44 -4.67
N SER A 68 -3.62 0.70 -4.15
CA SER A 68 -4.44 1.74 -3.49
C SER A 68 -5.38 1.16 -2.43
N ASN A 69 -4.87 0.24 -1.60
CA ASN A 69 -5.60 -0.48 -0.54
C ASN A 69 -6.77 -1.35 -1.05
N GLY A 70 -6.77 -1.76 -2.32
CA GLY A 70 -7.84 -2.57 -2.91
C GLY A 70 -8.76 -1.83 -3.87
N SER A 71 -8.53 -0.53 -4.13
CA SER A 71 -9.30 0.21 -5.14
C SER A 71 -9.04 -0.28 -6.56
N HIS A 72 -7.88 -0.85 -6.82
CA HIS A 72 -7.51 -1.37 -8.12
C HIS A 72 -6.79 -2.71 -7.96
N ILE A 73 -7.24 -3.72 -8.71
CA ILE A 73 -6.68 -5.07 -8.66
C ILE A 73 -6.38 -5.53 -10.09
N VAL A 74 -5.14 -5.97 -10.27
CA VAL A 74 -4.67 -6.65 -11.49
C VAL A 74 -4.33 -8.08 -11.12
N ASP A 75 -4.86 -9.05 -11.85
CA ASP A 75 -4.64 -10.48 -11.60
C ASP A 75 -3.29 -10.98 -12.11
N TRP A 76 -3.05 -12.29 -11.98
CA TRP A 76 -1.80 -12.97 -12.39
C TRP A 76 -1.58 -12.97 -13.90
N ASP A 77 -2.65 -12.79 -14.69
CA ASP A 77 -2.59 -12.71 -16.16
C ASP A 77 -2.40 -11.28 -16.65
N GLY A 78 -2.31 -10.30 -15.72
CA GLY A 78 -2.15 -8.89 -16.01
C GLY A 78 -3.46 -8.19 -16.42
N GLN A 79 -4.62 -8.81 -16.13
CA GLN A 79 -5.93 -8.23 -16.40
C GLN A 79 -6.39 -7.40 -15.21
N THR A 80 -6.91 -6.19 -15.47
CA THR A 80 -7.59 -5.41 -14.42
C THR A 80 -8.94 -6.06 -14.13
N ILE A 81 -9.10 -6.59 -12.92
CA ILE A 81 -10.34 -7.23 -12.45
C ILE A 81 -11.15 -6.33 -11.52
N VAL A 82 -10.53 -5.28 -10.94
CA VAL A 82 -11.19 -4.24 -10.16
C VAL A 82 -10.60 -2.89 -10.53
N ASP A 83 -11.47 -1.93 -10.80
CA ASP A 83 -11.18 -0.49 -10.85
C ASP A 83 -12.29 0.29 -10.13
N ASN A 84 -12.20 0.32 -8.81
CA ASN A 84 -13.14 1.03 -7.95
C ASN A 84 -12.72 2.50 -7.79
N SER A 85 -13.01 3.27 -8.82
CA SER A 85 -12.81 4.70 -8.81
C SER A 85 -13.78 5.40 -7.84
N MET A 86 -13.28 6.36 -7.09
CA MET A 86 -14.09 7.27 -6.30
C MET A 86 -14.95 8.15 -7.22
N ASP A 87 -16.21 8.36 -6.86
CA ASP A 87 -17.09 9.29 -7.58
C ASP A 87 -16.50 10.72 -7.62
N LYS A 88 -16.57 11.36 -8.78
CA LYS A 88 -15.99 12.70 -8.99
C LYS A 88 -16.62 13.78 -8.11
N ASN A 89 -17.92 13.69 -7.81
CA ASN A 89 -18.57 14.66 -6.92
C ASN A 89 -18.13 14.45 -5.47
N LEU A 90 -17.89 13.17 -5.09
CA LEU A 90 -17.30 12.86 -3.79
C LEU A 90 -15.88 13.41 -3.69
N ALA A 91 -15.06 13.22 -4.73
CA ALA A 91 -13.71 13.79 -4.81
C ALA A 91 -13.72 15.33 -4.71
N LYS A 92 -14.67 16.01 -5.36
CA LYS A 92 -14.87 17.45 -5.24
C LYS A 92 -15.23 17.88 -3.81
N LYS A 93 -16.09 17.14 -3.11
CA LYS A 93 -16.44 17.42 -1.71
C LYS A 93 -15.21 17.27 -0.80
N ILE A 94 -14.41 16.21 -1.00
CA ILE A 94 -13.16 16.01 -0.25
C ILE A 94 -12.20 17.17 -0.47
N THR A 95 -11.96 17.57 -1.72
CA THR A 95 -11.06 18.69 -2.03
C THR A 95 -11.55 20.01 -1.44
N ASN A 96 -12.86 20.27 -1.43
CA ASN A 96 -13.42 21.47 -0.81
C ASN A 96 -13.14 21.50 0.70
N ILE A 97 -13.34 20.39 1.39
CA ILE A 97 -13.05 20.29 2.83
C ILE A 97 -11.55 20.49 3.08
N LEU A 98 -10.68 19.79 2.35
CA LEU A 98 -9.23 19.90 2.55
C LEU A 98 -8.70 21.31 2.25
N ASN A 99 -9.29 22.03 1.31
CA ASN A 99 -8.91 23.40 0.97
C ASN A 99 -9.25 24.43 2.05
N ASN A 100 -10.16 24.12 3.00
CA ASN A 100 -10.43 24.99 4.15
C ASN A 100 -9.23 25.09 5.11
N TYR A 101 -8.25 24.20 4.98
CA TYR A 101 -7.08 24.10 5.87
C TYR A 101 -5.79 24.45 5.15
N ASN A 102 -5.33 25.70 5.27
CA ASN A 102 -4.13 26.21 4.59
C ASN A 102 -2.84 25.43 4.92
N GLY A 103 -2.80 24.75 6.07
CA GLY A 103 -1.69 23.92 6.53
C GLY A 103 -1.64 22.53 5.89
N ILE A 104 -2.72 22.09 5.23
CA ILE A 104 -2.79 20.78 4.59
C ILE A 104 -2.33 20.89 3.13
N ARG A 105 -1.60 19.87 2.70
CA ARG A 105 -1.31 19.60 1.29
C ARG A 105 -1.76 18.19 0.98
N TYR A 106 -2.32 17.99 -0.19
CA TYR A 106 -2.82 16.68 -0.59
C TYR A 106 -2.58 16.42 -2.06
N TYR A 107 -2.63 15.17 -2.41
CA TYR A 107 -2.62 14.65 -3.76
C TYR A 107 -3.61 13.48 -3.85
N PHE A 108 -3.94 13.08 -5.04
CA PHE A 108 -4.72 11.88 -5.28
C PHE A 108 -4.04 10.99 -6.32
N THR A 109 -4.40 9.73 -6.32
CA THR A 109 -3.79 8.71 -7.19
C THR A 109 -4.84 8.05 -8.07
N SER A 110 -4.44 7.73 -9.29
CA SER A 110 -5.08 6.71 -10.12
C SER A 110 -4.20 5.45 -10.15
N ALA A 111 -4.51 4.48 -11.01
CA ALA A 111 -3.66 3.28 -11.19
C ALA A 111 -2.22 3.65 -11.57
N ASP A 112 -2.05 4.63 -12.45
CA ASP A 112 -0.77 4.93 -13.09
C ASP A 112 -0.17 6.29 -12.73
N GLU A 113 -0.92 7.16 -12.03
CA GLU A 113 -0.54 8.55 -11.83
C GLU A 113 -0.74 9.03 -10.41
N ILE A 114 0.10 9.97 -10.01
CA ILE A 114 -0.07 10.82 -8.83
C ILE A 114 -0.37 12.23 -9.33
N ILE A 115 -1.49 12.81 -8.90
CA ILE A 115 -1.91 14.14 -9.27
C ILE A 115 -1.76 15.09 -8.08
N THR A 116 -0.91 16.10 -8.23
CA THR A 116 -0.64 17.10 -7.19
C THR A 116 -0.85 18.49 -7.74
N GLU A 117 -1.13 19.45 -6.87
CA GLU A 117 -1.29 20.86 -7.28
C GLU A 117 0.01 21.42 -7.88
N ASN A 118 1.16 21.10 -7.30
CA ASN A 118 2.47 21.58 -7.72
C ASN A 118 3.57 20.54 -7.48
N LYS A 119 4.18 20.04 -8.56
CA LYS A 119 5.26 19.03 -8.52
C LYS A 119 6.46 19.46 -7.67
N LEU A 120 6.87 20.73 -7.75
CA LEU A 120 8.03 21.23 -7.00
C LEU A 120 7.74 21.29 -5.49
N SER A 121 6.54 21.73 -5.13
CA SER A 121 6.11 21.76 -3.73
C SER A 121 5.99 20.35 -3.16
N PHE A 122 5.47 19.42 -3.94
CA PHE A 122 5.40 18.00 -3.59
C PHE A 122 6.81 17.41 -3.36
N LEU A 123 7.75 17.64 -4.29
CA LEU A 123 9.13 17.16 -4.18
C LEU A 123 9.84 17.73 -2.95
N LYS A 124 9.73 19.07 -2.71
CA LYS A 124 10.34 19.71 -1.53
C LYS A 124 9.86 19.06 -0.23
N LYS A 125 8.56 18.78 -0.11
CA LYS A 125 8.01 18.12 1.08
C LYS A 125 8.47 16.67 1.22
N PHE A 126 8.51 15.92 0.14
CA PHE A 126 8.99 14.55 0.15
C PHE A 126 10.47 14.47 0.63
N ILE A 127 11.30 15.43 0.23
CA ILE A 127 12.69 15.55 0.70
C ILE A 127 12.73 15.90 2.21
N LEU A 128 11.86 16.81 2.67
CA LEU A 128 11.87 17.31 4.06
C LEU A 128 11.21 16.33 5.05
N SER A 129 10.23 15.54 4.62
CA SER A 129 9.53 14.58 5.49
C SER A 129 10.33 13.33 5.81
N SER A 130 11.42 13.05 5.09
CA SER A 130 12.31 11.94 5.39
C SER A 130 13.05 12.22 6.71
N LYS A 131 12.51 11.71 7.82
CA LYS A 131 13.09 11.78 9.18
C LYS A 131 14.50 11.23 9.18
N SER A 132 15.51 12.07 9.19
CA SER A 132 16.90 11.77 9.61
C SER A 132 17.89 12.87 9.25
N SER A 133 17.63 14.14 9.59
CA SER A 133 18.48 15.23 9.11
C SER A 133 19.54 15.72 10.10
N GLU A 134 19.53 15.30 11.35
CA GLU A 134 20.38 15.96 12.36
C GLU A 134 21.82 15.46 12.47
N ARG A 135 22.18 14.33 11.84
CA ARG A 135 23.56 13.78 11.89
C ARG A 135 24.17 13.42 10.55
N MET A 136 23.57 13.85 9.43
CA MET A 136 24.09 13.51 8.11
C MET A 136 25.12 14.53 7.62
N THR A 137 26.22 14.05 7.05
CA THR A 137 27.22 14.87 6.35
C THR A 137 26.63 15.53 5.10
N PHE A 138 27.26 16.58 4.61
CA PHE A 138 26.83 17.27 3.38
C PHE A 138 26.73 16.32 2.17
N PHE A 139 27.68 15.40 2.02
CA PHE A 139 27.68 14.42 0.93
C PHE A 139 26.53 13.39 1.05
N GLU A 140 26.18 12.97 2.25
CA GLU A 140 25.05 12.08 2.49
C GLU A 140 23.72 12.77 2.18
N LYS A 141 23.59 14.06 2.53
CA LYS A 141 22.41 14.87 2.17
C LYS A 141 22.24 14.99 0.65
N ILE A 142 23.36 15.19 -0.09
CA ILE A 142 23.33 15.23 -1.57
C ILE A 142 22.94 13.86 -2.13
N LYS A 143 23.55 12.77 -1.68
CA LYS A 143 23.20 11.41 -2.13
C LYS A 143 21.75 11.10 -1.88
N LYS A 144 21.21 11.49 -0.70
CA LYS A 144 19.81 11.32 -0.35
C LYS A 144 18.90 12.14 -1.28
N ALA A 145 19.23 13.41 -1.52
CA ALA A 145 18.46 14.26 -2.43
C ALA A 145 18.44 13.72 -3.87
N ILE A 146 19.56 13.19 -4.36
CA ILE A 146 19.64 12.54 -5.68
C ILE A 146 18.78 11.26 -5.72
N LYS A 147 18.82 10.44 -4.65
CA LYS A 147 17.99 9.22 -4.55
C LYS A 147 16.51 9.57 -4.55
N VAL A 148 16.12 10.55 -3.75
CA VAL A 148 14.74 11.08 -3.69
C VAL A 148 14.31 11.62 -5.05
N TYR A 149 15.15 12.40 -5.72
CA TYR A 149 14.86 12.95 -7.05
C TYR A 149 14.71 11.84 -8.12
N LYS A 150 15.57 10.83 -8.11
CA LYS A 150 15.43 9.67 -9.00
C LYS A 150 14.13 8.90 -8.75
N HIS A 151 13.79 8.66 -7.49
CA HIS A 151 12.53 8.02 -7.11
C HIS A 151 11.32 8.88 -7.54
N PHE A 152 11.37 10.18 -7.29
CA PHE A 152 10.34 11.12 -7.72
C PHE A 152 10.14 11.11 -9.25
N ASN A 153 11.21 11.05 -10.02
CA ASN A 153 11.12 10.98 -11.49
C ASN A 153 10.64 9.62 -12.00
N SER A 154 10.77 8.54 -11.22
CA SER A 154 10.19 7.24 -11.57
C SER A 154 8.68 7.18 -11.32
N MET A 155 8.16 8.04 -10.44
CA MET A 155 6.73 8.21 -10.23
C MET A 155 6.11 9.01 -11.38
N ASN A 156 4.98 8.56 -11.89
CA ASN A 156 4.23 9.32 -12.90
C ASN A 156 3.44 10.45 -12.22
N ILE A 157 4.13 11.56 -11.91
CA ILE A 157 3.52 12.68 -11.19
C ILE A 157 3.10 13.76 -12.18
N ASN A 158 1.82 14.11 -12.15
CA ASN A 158 1.24 15.18 -12.92
C ASN A 158 0.77 16.34 -12.02
N SER A 159 0.69 17.55 -12.55
CA SER A 159 0.22 18.70 -11.79
C SER A 159 -1.10 19.23 -12.35
N ALA A 160 -2.01 19.55 -11.44
CA ALA A 160 -3.27 20.20 -11.74
C ALA A 160 -3.46 21.40 -10.80
N LYS A 161 -3.30 22.62 -11.30
CA LYS A 161 -3.44 23.85 -10.51
C LYS A 161 -4.84 24.02 -9.90
N ASN A 162 -5.85 23.46 -10.55
CA ASN A 162 -7.23 23.49 -10.09
C ASN A 162 -7.83 22.10 -10.22
N TYR A 163 -7.99 21.42 -9.10
CA TYR A 163 -8.52 20.05 -9.05
C TYR A 163 -9.99 19.97 -9.49
N GLN A 164 -10.82 20.98 -9.19
CA GLN A 164 -12.21 21.00 -9.63
C GLN A 164 -12.29 20.95 -11.16
N ALA A 165 -11.56 21.87 -11.81
CA ALA A 165 -11.49 21.89 -13.27
C ALA A 165 -10.81 20.65 -13.86
N TYR A 166 -9.87 20.04 -13.13
CA TYR A 166 -9.22 18.80 -13.54
C TYR A 166 -10.20 17.63 -13.53
N PHE A 167 -11.03 17.50 -12.49
CA PHE A 167 -12.07 16.46 -12.42
C PHE A 167 -13.12 16.61 -13.51
N ASP A 168 -13.46 17.84 -13.92
CA ASP A 168 -14.45 18.08 -14.98
C ASP A 168 -13.95 17.71 -16.38
N LYS A 169 -12.65 17.93 -16.63
CA LYS A 169 -12.08 17.75 -17.97
C LYS A 169 -11.56 16.35 -18.24
N ASN A 170 -11.22 15.59 -17.22
CA ASN A 170 -10.53 14.31 -17.37
C ASN A 170 -11.42 13.14 -17.01
N ASN A 171 -11.36 12.10 -17.85
CA ASN A 171 -12.00 10.82 -17.57
C ASN A 171 -10.95 9.82 -17.09
N PHE A 172 -10.62 9.89 -15.80
CA PHE A 172 -9.66 8.99 -15.16
C PHE A 172 -10.20 8.51 -13.82
N SER A 173 -9.65 7.42 -13.32
CA SER A 173 -10.01 6.83 -12.03
C SER A 173 -9.32 7.55 -10.88
N ILE A 174 -10.03 7.80 -9.80
CA ILE A 174 -9.49 8.33 -8.54
C ILE A 174 -9.58 7.22 -7.50
N HIS A 175 -8.43 6.68 -7.08
CA HIS A 175 -8.42 5.56 -6.15
C HIS A 175 -8.24 5.98 -4.69
N LYS A 176 -7.42 7.01 -4.43
CA LYS A 176 -7.08 7.43 -3.08
C LYS A 176 -6.67 8.90 -3.04
N PHE A 177 -7.03 9.59 -1.95
CA PHE A 177 -6.39 10.84 -1.55
C PHE A 177 -5.39 10.58 -0.42
N PHE A 178 -4.28 11.30 -0.46
CA PHE A 178 -3.33 11.39 0.63
C PHE A 178 -3.15 12.85 1.01
N ALA A 179 -3.42 13.17 2.28
CA ALA A 179 -3.28 14.52 2.81
C ALA A 179 -2.21 14.52 3.93
N ILE A 180 -1.40 15.57 3.97
CA ILE A 180 -0.37 15.77 4.99
C ILE A 180 -0.36 17.23 5.44
N GLY A 181 -0.19 17.45 6.74
CA GLY A 181 -0.22 18.80 7.30
C GLY A 181 0.22 18.87 8.74
N LYS A 182 -0.11 19.98 9.39
CA LYS A 182 0.03 20.09 10.85
C LYS A 182 -0.97 19.16 11.53
N VAL A 183 -0.57 18.58 12.65
CA VAL A 183 -1.41 17.62 13.43
C VAL A 183 -2.80 18.20 13.72
N GLU A 184 -2.86 19.45 14.15
CA GLU A 184 -4.13 20.13 14.46
C GLU A 184 -5.05 20.27 13.23
N ASP A 185 -4.50 20.66 12.07
CA ASP A 185 -5.27 20.82 10.82
C ASP A 185 -5.75 19.45 10.31
N ILE A 186 -4.89 18.44 10.39
CA ILE A 186 -5.22 17.06 10.02
C ILE A 186 -6.33 16.48 10.90
N ALA A 187 -6.26 16.71 12.22
CA ALA A 187 -7.31 16.26 13.15
C ALA A 187 -8.66 16.94 12.85
N LYS A 188 -8.67 18.25 12.59
CA LYS A 188 -9.88 19.00 12.22
C LYS A 188 -10.45 18.52 10.89
N ALA A 189 -9.60 18.38 9.87
CA ALA A 189 -10.04 17.89 8.55
C ALA A 189 -10.58 16.45 8.64
N LYS A 190 -9.95 15.57 9.43
CA LYS A 190 -10.44 14.21 9.68
C LYS A 190 -11.84 14.22 10.30
N MET A 191 -12.05 15.08 11.30
CA MET A 191 -13.34 15.21 11.96
C MET A 191 -14.42 15.74 11.00
N GLU A 192 -14.11 16.79 10.21
CA GLU A 192 -15.04 17.35 9.23
C GLU A 192 -15.41 16.35 8.13
N LEU A 193 -14.41 15.64 7.57
CA LEU A 193 -14.63 14.55 6.60
C LEU A 193 -15.48 13.43 7.18
N SER A 194 -15.21 13.01 8.42
CA SER A 194 -15.96 11.95 9.09
C SER A 194 -17.40 12.36 9.37
N ASN A 195 -17.64 13.58 9.81
CA ASN A 195 -19.01 14.06 10.10
C ASN A 195 -19.87 14.20 8.82
N ASN A 196 -19.25 14.62 7.72
CA ASN A 196 -20.00 14.92 6.50
C ASN A 196 -20.05 13.77 5.48
N LEU A 197 -19.05 12.86 5.50
CA LEU A 197 -18.84 11.88 4.43
C LEU A 197 -18.55 10.45 4.94
N SER A 198 -18.79 10.14 6.22
CA SER A 198 -18.49 8.81 6.81
C SER A 198 -19.20 7.64 6.14
N GLU A 199 -20.35 7.88 5.51
CA GLU A 199 -21.06 6.84 4.75
C GLU A 199 -20.35 6.45 3.45
N TYR A 200 -19.50 7.35 2.92
CA TYR A 200 -18.82 7.18 1.63
C TYR A 200 -17.33 6.95 1.74
N LEU A 201 -16.72 7.26 2.89
CA LEU A 201 -15.27 7.27 3.06
C LEU A 201 -14.78 6.32 4.13
N LYS A 202 -13.64 5.70 3.86
CA LYS A 202 -12.74 5.07 4.84
C LYS A 202 -11.51 5.96 4.98
N ILE A 203 -11.29 6.47 6.19
CA ILE A 203 -10.18 7.37 6.51
C ILE A 203 -9.23 6.65 7.45
N THR A 204 -8.00 6.44 7.01
CA THR A 204 -6.90 5.85 7.77
C THR A 204 -5.75 6.83 7.88
N SER A 205 -4.76 6.52 8.70
CA SER A 205 -3.52 7.30 8.81
C SER A 205 -2.37 6.39 9.24
N SER A 206 -1.16 6.72 8.82
CA SER A 206 0.09 6.09 9.28
C SER A 206 0.81 6.94 10.33
N GLY A 207 0.19 8.02 10.80
CA GLY A 207 0.70 8.93 11.82
C GLY A 207 -0.27 10.10 12.04
N ASP A 208 0.00 10.94 13.03
CA ASP A 208 -0.89 12.04 13.43
C ASP A 208 -0.96 13.20 12.42
N ASN A 209 -0.02 13.26 11.49
CA ASN A 209 0.14 14.36 10.54
C ASN A 209 -0.31 14.05 9.12
N ASN A 210 -1.00 12.93 8.90
CA ASN A 210 -1.46 12.52 7.57
C ASN A 210 -2.83 11.84 7.59
N LEU A 211 -3.50 11.80 6.43
CA LEU A 211 -4.71 11.04 6.18
C LEU A 211 -4.59 10.30 4.85
N GLU A 212 -5.02 9.06 4.84
CA GLU A 212 -5.36 8.29 3.64
C GLU A 212 -6.86 8.18 3.54
N ILE A 213 -7.42 8.62 2.41
CA ILE A 213 -8.86 8.69 2.20
C ILE A 213 -9.20 7.83 0.98
N ASN A 214 -9.90 6.73 1.23
CA ASN A 214 -10.42 5.80 0.23
C ASN A 214 -11.94 5.81 0.24
N SER A 215 -12.58 5.22 -0.78
CA SER A 215 -14.01 4.90 -0.73
C SER A 215 -14.31 3.90 0.40
N LYS A 216 -15.50 3.97 0.99
CA LYS A 216 -15.91 3.23 2.21
C LYS A 216 -15.66 1.73 2.13
N ASN A 217 -15.94 1.15 0.98
CA ASN A 217 -15.90 -0.30 0.78
C ASN A 217 -14.55 -0.82 0.27
N ILE A 218 -13.48 -0.05 0.47
CA ILE A 218 -12.14 -0.39 -0.01
C ILE A 218 -11.25 -0.77 1.17
N SER A 219 -10.68 -1.98 1.10
CA SER A 219 -9.63 -2.46 2.00
C SER A 219 -8.89 -3.63 1.39
N LYS A 220 -7.69 -3.93 1.90
CA LYS A 220 -6.92 -5.12 1.51
C LYS A 220 -7.69 -6.42 1.86
N GLY A 221 -8.44 -6.43 2.98
CA GLY A 221 -9.27 -7.58 3.37
C GLY A 221 -10.41 -7.83 2.40
N LYS A 222 -11.13 -6.78 1.96
CA LYS A 222 -12.17 -6.91 0.93
C LYS A 222 -11.59 -7.29 -0.43
N ALA A 223 -10.39 -6.86 -0.74
CA ALA A 223 -9.71 -7.28 -1.96
C ALA A 223 -9.39 -8.78 -1.94
N LEU A 224 -8.99 -9.33 -0.79
CA LEU A 224 -8.83 -10.79 -0.61
C LEU A 224 -10.16 -11.52 -0.86
N GLU A 225 -11.25 -11.11 -0.21
CA GLU A 225 -12.58 -11.71 -0.41
C GLU A 225 -12.98 -11.68 -1.90
N PHE A 226 -12.81 -10.52 -2.55
CA PHE A 226 -13.11 -10.37 -3.97
C PHE A 226 -12.30 -11.35 -4.85
N ILE A 227 -11.01 -11.49 -4.61
CA ILE A 227 -10.14 -12.41 -5.36
C ILE A 227 -10.62 -13.85 -5.19
N LEU A 228 -10.92 -14.29 -3.97
CA LEU A 228 -11.40 -15.66 -3.70
C LEU A 228 -12.74 -15.95 -4.37
N GLU A 229 -13.64 -14.97 -4.45
CA GLU A 229 -14.97 -15.14 -5.04
C GLU A 229 -14.99 -15.03 -6.56
N ASN A 230 -14.10 -14.22 -7.16
CA ASN A 230 -14.21 -13.78 -8.56
C ASN A 230 -13.07 -14.22 -9.46
N THR A 231 -12.10 -14.97 -8.96
CA THR A 231 -11.03 -15.54 -9.78
C THR A 231 -11.11 -17.06 -9.82
N LYS A 232 -10.34 -17.68 -10.72
CA LYS A 232 -10.30 -19.15 -10.88
C LYS A 232 -9.32 -19.84 -9.95
N ILE A 233 -8.70 -19.10 -9.02
CA ILE A 233 -7.82 -19.72 -8.03
C ILE A 233 -8.67 -20.38 -6.94
N ASP A 234 -8.22 -21.54 -6.47
CA ASP A 234 -8.85 -22.29 -5.37
C ASP A 234 -7.76 -22.64 -4.35
N PRO A 235 -7.29 -21.66 -3.56
CA PRO A 235 -6.27 -21.90 -2.56
C PRO A 235 -6.88 -22.65 -1.38
N ILE A 236 -6.12 -23.59 -0.81
CA ILE A 236 -6.53 -24.30 0.41
C ILE A 236 -6.40 -23.40 1.63
N ILE A 237 -5.44 -22.46 1.59
CA ILE A 237 -5.10 -21.56 2.70
C ILE A 237 -4.73 -20.19 2.15
N THR A 238 -5.11 -19.17 2.90
CA THR A 238 -4.68 -17.79 2.71
C THR A 238 -3.70 -17.37 3.81
N LEU A 239 -2.56 -16.78 3.42
CA LEU A 239 -1.52 -16.29 4.33
C LEU A 239 -1.27 -14.81 4.06
N ALA A 240 -1.34 -13.97 5.09
CA ALA A 240 -1.14 -12.54 4.99
C ALA A 240 0.10 -12.07 5.76
N PHE A 241 0.87 -11.15 5.16
CA PHE A 241 1.97 -10.43 5.81
C PHE A 241 1.66 -8.94 5.85
N GLY A 242 1.90 -8.28 6.99
CA GLY A 242 1.66 -6.85 7.13
C GLY A 242 2.31 -6.25 8.37
N ASP A 243 2.30 -4.90 8.45
CA ASP A 243 2.91 -4.15 9.54
C ASP A 243 2.09 -2.93 10.02
N SER A 244 1.05 -2.54 9.29
CA SER A 244 0.36 -1.26 9.53
C SER A 244 -1.18 -1.36 9.56
N GLY A 245 -1.84 -0.22 9.85
CA GLY A 245 -3.28 -0.20 10.10
C GLY A 245 -4.17 -0.61 8.92
N ASN A 246 -3.67 -0.52 7.68
CA ASN A 246 -4.41 -0.99 6.49
C ASN A 246 -4.36 -2.51 6.32
N ASP A 247 -3.56 -3.23 7.14
CA ASP A 247 -3.46 -4.69 7.14
C ASP A 247 -4.40 -5.35 8.17
N VAL A 248 -4.98 -4.59 9.09
CA VAL A 248 -5.84 -5.12 10.16
C VAL A 248 -6.98 -5.97 9.59
N GLU A 249 -7.71 -5.41 8.62
CA GLU A 249 -8.83 -6.12 7.99
C GLU A 249 -8.36 -7.30 7.11
N LEU A 250 -7.16 -7.23 6.54
CA LEU A 250 -6.54 -8.33 5.83
C LEU A 250 -6.23 -9.50 6.78
N PHE A 251 -5.72 -9.21 7.98
CA PHE A 251 -5.47 -10.22 9.01
C PHE A 251 -6.74 -10.88 9.53
N ASP A 252 -7.85 -10.12 9.62
CA ASP A 252 -9.16 -10.65 10.02
C ASP A 252 -9.77 -11.61 8.97
N LYS A 253 -9.35 -11.50 7.71
CA LYS A 253 -9.91 -12.26 6.59
C LYS A 253 -9.04 -13.42 6.11
N ALA A 254 -7.75 -13.37 6.36
CA ALA A 254 -6.83 -14.44 6.02
C ALA A 254 -6.90 -15.59 7.06
N ASP A 255 -6.67 -16.83 6.62
CA ASP A 255 -6.61 -17.99 7.52
C ASP A 255 -5.41 -17.90 8.47
N PHE A 256 -4.27 -17.39 7.97
CA PHE A 256 -3.07 -17.13 8.75
C PHE A 256 -2.54 -15.73 8.48
N SER A 257 -2.04 -15.09 9.52
CA SER A 257 -1.47 -13.75 9.45
C SER A 257 -0.13 -13.69 10.18
N VAL A 258 0.80 -12.93 9.60
CA VAL A 258 2.16 -12.74 10.08
C VAL A 258 2.42 -11.25 10.25
N VAL A 259 2.64 -10.82 11.49
CA VAL A 259 3.02 -9.44 11.77
C VAL A 259 4.54 -9.29 11.76
N MET A 260 5.00 -8.21 11.13
CA MET A 260 6.41 -7.81 11.12
C MET A 260 6.83 -7.22 12.48
N GLU A 261 8.05 -7.52 12.94
CA GLU A 261 8.60 -6.99 14.22
C GLU A 261 8.62 -5.45 14.27
N ASN A 262 8.83 -4.81 13.12
CA ASN A 262 8.83 -3.34 13.02
C ASN A 262 7.44 -2.69 13.10
N SER A 263 6.36 -3.45 13.19
CA SER A 263 5.03 -2.91 13.40
C SER A 263 4.92 -2.25 14.78
N GLU A 264 4.51 -0.98 14.83
CA GLU A 264 4.22 -0.26 16.09
C GLU A 264 2.76 -0.47 16.54
N LEU A 265 1.93 -1.13 15.72
CA LEU A 265 0.50 -1.29 15.98
C LEU A 265 0.22 -2.53 16.85
N LYS A 266 -0.09 -2.30 18.12
CA LYS A 266 -0.40 -3.38 19.09
C LYS A 266 -1.55 -4.28 18.62
N GLU A 267 -2.55 -3.73 17.96
CA GLU A 267 -3.69 -4.49 17.46
C GLU A 267 -3.25 -5.58 16.47
N LEU A 268 -2.33 -5.29 15.54
CA LEU A 268 -1.79 -6.30 14.62
C LEU A 268 -1.05 -7.41 15.37
N HIS A 269 -0.25 -7.05 16.38
CA HIS A 269 0.45 -8.06 17.20
C HIS A 269 -0.50 -8.97 17.99
N GLN A 270 -1.71 -8.50 18.30
CA GLN A 270 -2.72 -9.29 19.01
C GLN A 270 -3.51 -10.19 18.06
N LYS A 271 -3.73 -9.73 16.81
CA LYS A 271 -4.49 -10.47 15.79
C LYS A 271 -3.65 -11.52 15.06
N ALA A 272 -2.36 -11.27 14.89
CA ALA A 272 -1.50 -12.13 14.10
C ALA A 272 -1.31 -13.53 14.72
N ASN A 273 -1.38 -14.57 13.88
CA ASN A 273 -1.07 -15.94 14.27
C ASN A 273 0.43 -16.13 14.52
N LEU A 274 1.27 -15.43 13.73
CA LEU A 274 2.72 -15.52 13.80
C LEU A 274 3.36 -14.13 13.86
N LYS A 275 4.56 -14.08 14.45
CA LYS A 275 5.45 -12.92 14.42
C LYS A 275 6.73 -13.29 13.71
N THR A 276 7.26 -12.36 12.91
CA THR A 276 8.54 -12.54 12.22
C THR A 276 9.45 -11.35 12.47
N SER A 277 10.70 -11.46 12.04
CA SER A 277 11.68 -10.38 12.12
C SER A 277 11.25 -9.15 11.30
N SER A 278 11.97 -8.04 11.48
CA SER A 278 11.68 -6.81 10.75
C SER A 278 11.87 -6.96 9.23
N ASN A 279 11.30 -6.03 8.47
CA ASN A 279 11.49 -5.93 7.03
C ASN A 279 12.98 -5.80 6.63
N ASN A 280 13.78 -5.08 7.43
CA ASN A 280 15.24 -4.95 7.20
C ASN A 280 16.00 -6.27 7.46
N GLN A 281 15.39 -7.21 8.14
CA GLN A 281 15.96 -8.54 8.45
C GLN A 281 15.33 -9.64 7.62
N ASN A 282 14.62 -9.29 6.54
CA ASN A 282 13.96 -10.21 5.61
C ASN A 282 12.91 -11.12 6.28
N GLY A 283 12.08 -10.54 7.16
CA GLY A 283 11.09 -11.28 7.93
C GLY A 283 10.12 -12.11 7.07
N VAL A 284 9.77 -11.62 5.87
CA VAL A 284 8.93 -12.39 4.92
C VAL A 284 9.65 -13.65 4.48
N ALA A 285 10.90 -13.56 4.03
CA ALA A 285 11.67 -14.72 3.60
C ALA A 285 11.84 -15.76 4.71
N LEU A 286 12.09 -15.31 5.95
CA LEU A 286 12.25 -16.23 7.09
C LEU A 286 11.04 -17.13 7.32
N VAL A 287 9.83 -16.65 7.13
CA VAL A 287 8.61 -17.46 7.26
C VAL A 287 8.42 -18.32 6.03
N LEU A 288 8.60 -17.77 4.82
CA LEU A 288 8.43 -18.54 3.59
C LEU A 288 9.42 -19.70 3.49
N GLU A 289 10.68 -19.51 3.89
CA GLU A 289 11.70 -20.55 3.94
C GLU A 289 11.30 -21.69 4.89
N LYS A 290 10.74 -21.37 6.07
CA LYS A 290 10.23 -22.39 6.99
C LYS A 290 9.06 -23.20 6.41
N ILE A 291 8.18 -22.54 5.64
CA ILE A 291 7.07 -23.21 4.94
C ILE A 291 7.63 -24.12 3.82
N ILE A 292 8.66 -23.69 3.10
CA ILE A 292 9.32 -24.46 2.05
C ILE A 292 9.96 -25.73 2.65
N ASP A 293 10.63 -25.58 3.80
CA ASP A 293 11.31 -26.68 4.48
C ASP A 293 10.33 -27.65 5.17
N ASN A 294 9.19 -27.15 5.63
CA ASN A 294 8.15 -27.91 6.32
C ASN A 294 6.75 -27.40 5.96
N GLU A 295 6.06 -28.08 5.05
CA GLU A 295 4.71 -27.71 4.59
C GLU A 295 3.67 -27.61 5.72
N ASN A 296 3.89 -28.29 6.85
CA ASN A 296 3.00 -28.22 8.02
C ASN A 296 3.38 -27.12 9.03
N PHE A 297 4.35 -26.25 8.71
CA PHE A 297 4.84 -25.22 9.63
C PHE A 297 3.72 -24.30 10.18
N LEU A 298 2.72 -23.99 9.38
CA LEU A 298 1.61 -23.11 9.79
C LEU A 298 0.62 -23.80 10.75
N PHE A 299 0.63 -25.13 10.86
CA PHE A 299 -0.32 -25.92 11.64
C PHE A 299 0.27 -26.44 12.96
N ASN A 300 1.57 -26.26 13.18
CA ASN A 300 2.29 -26.63 14.40
C ASN A 300 2.52 -25.42 15.31
#